data_2a4dce0ee47feba5c0a3507a64a2f534
#
_entry.id   2a4dce0ee47feba5c0a3507a64a2f534
#
_cell.length_a   1.000
_cell.length_b   1.000
_cell.length_c   1.000
_cell.angle_alpha   90.00
_cell.angle_beta   90.00
_cell.angle_gamma   90.00
#
_symmetry.space_group_name_H-M   'P 1'
#
loop_
_entity.id
_entity.type
_entity.pdbx_description
1 polymer ?
#
loop_
_entity_poly.entity_id
_entity_poly.type
_entity_poly.pdbx_seq_one_letter_code
_entity_poly.pdbx_strand_id
1 'polypeptide(L)'
;RVRCALLLATAAGAATNSPYSFSLSTFSPDGRLQQIEFAFKAVERALPAAAVICADGVVLAKCVRRGDEGLGCAESPHVCRVTESVVATYAGLPADFRALVKQCQDMAVAHARTWGAAMGVGALAAALGAHLQEHTQLGGLRPFGCSVLLAGVDDDGAPKLYRVDPSGWCAPWTAAAVGAGAGDAGEKIAARLADGAPDVDAAAALLVELLDGADRAVATAVARPPEDASWEIRVDAARPRPPDEEAAADEEAEAAEETEEDLSLIHI
;
A
#
# COMPACT_ATOMS: atom_id res chain seq x y z
N ARG A 1 39.57 40.20 18.43
CA ARG A 1 38.24 39.55 18.44
C ARG A 1 37.91 39.10 17.02
N VAL A 2 38.22 37.86 16.72
CA VAL A 2 37.95 37.24 15.44
C VAL A 2 36.52 36.60 15.56
N ARG A 3 35.55 37.05 14.78
CA ARG A 3 34.25 36.45 14.66
C ARG A 3 34.36 35.29 13.65
N CYS A 4 34.33 34.05 14.13
CA CYS A 4 34.17 32.87 13.32
C CYS A 4 32.74 32.83 12.85
N ALA A 5 32.48 33.12 11.57
CA ALA A 5 31.19 32.93 10.94
C ALA A 5 31.08 31.46 10.52
N LEU A 6 30.26 30.73 11.26
CA LEU A 6 29.91 29.34 10.93
C LEU A 6 28.96 29.36 9.73
N LEU A 7 29.49 29.12 8.54
CA LEU A 7 28.71 28.85 7.34
C LEU A 7 28.05 27.47 7.49
N LEU A 8 26.78 27.48 7.88
CA LEU A 8 25.89 26.33 7.71
C LEU A 8 25.67 26.13 6.21
N ALA A 9 26.48 25.29 5.60
CA ALA A 9 26.22 24.75 4.27
C ALA A 9 25.01 23.81 4.38
N THR A 10 23.84 24.28 3.98
CA THR A 10 22.70 23.44 3.67
C THR A 10 23.10 22.52 2.53
N ALA A 11 23.39 21.28 2.85
CA ALA A 11 23.61 20.24 1.85
C ALA A 11 22.29 19.97 1.13
N ALA A 12 22.03 20.75 0.07
CA ALA A 12 21.12 20.34 -0.98
C ALA A 12 21.67 19.03 -1.52
N GLY A 13 20.93 17.93 -1.37
CA GLY A 13 21.35 16.60 -1.77
C GLY A 13 21.65 16.53 -3.25
N ALA A 14 22.90 16.77 -3.59
CA ALA A 14 23.43 16.40 -4.90
C ALA A 14 23.26 14.87 -4.99
N ALA A 15 22.56 14.40 -6.02
CA ALA A 15 22.57 13.00 -6.41
C ALA A 15 24.02 12.67 -6.78
N THR A 16 24.77 12.21 -5.79
CA THR A 16 26.16 11.83 -5.97
C THR A 16 26.13 10.56 -6.82
N ASN A 17 26.70 10.63 -8.01
CA ASN A 17 27.07 9.47 -8.82
C ASN A 17 28.17 8.71 -8.07
N SER A 18 27.83 8.11 -6.95
CA SER A 18 28.71 7.24 -6.20
C SER A 18 28.96 5.98 -7.05
N PRO A 19 30.21 5.51 -7.19
CA PRO A 19 30.51 4.28 -7.90
C PRO A 19 29.77 3.06 -7.32
N TYR A 20 29.28 3.16 -6.10
CA TYR A 20 28.48 2.13 -5.43
C TYR A 20 27.00 2.13 -5.81
N SER A 21 26.49 3.18 -6.50
CA SER A 21 25.08 3.30 -6.87
C SER A 21 24.64 2.29 -7.94
N PHE A 22 25.57 1.73 -8.69
CA PHE A 22 25.30 0.74 -9.73
C PHE A 22 25.46 -0.71 -9.29
N SER A 23 26.01 -0.95 -8.10
CA SER A 23 26.19 -2.29 -7.55
C SER A 23 25.04 -2.68 -6.64
N LEU A 24 24.48 -3.88 -6.85
CA LEU A 24 23.45 -4.45 -5.97
C LEU A 24 24.04 -5.00 -4.68
N SER A 25 25.22 -5.61 -4.76
CA SER A 25 25.80 -6.42 -3.68
C SER A 25 26.95 -5.74 -2.94
N THR A 26 27.35 -4.54 -3.37
CA THR A 26 28.49 -3.82 -2.76
C THR A 26 27.99 -2.80 -1.76
N PHE A 27 28.43 -2.94 -0.52
CA PHE A 27 28.18 -1.93 0.51
C PHE A 27 28.96 -0.65 0.23
N SER A 28 28.31 0.50 0.45
CA SER A 28 28.99 1.78 0.53
C SER A 28 29.88 1.83 1.79
N PRO A 29 30.84 2.77 1.88
CA PRO A 29 31.64 2.94 3.10
C PRO A 29 30.80 3.14 4.37
N ASP A 30 29.58 3.69 4.22
CA ASP A 30 28.61 3.89 5.31
C ASP A 30 27.78 2.62 5.63
N GLY A 31 28.09 1.48 5.02
CA GLY A 31 27.40 0.21 5.25
C GLY A 31 26.01 0.12 4.62
N ARG A 32 25.73 0.87 3.54
CA ARG A 32 24.43 0.92 2.88
C ARG A 32 24.45 0.27 1.51
N LEU A 33 23.34 -0.36 1.12
CA LEU A 33 23.08 -0.86 -0.23
C LEU A 33 22.18 0.13 -0.97
N GLN A 34 22.78 0.98 -1.82
CA GLN A 34 22.08 2.12 -2.40
C GLN A 34 20.89 1.72 -3.27
N GLN A 35 20.95 0.60 -3.99
CA GLN A 35 19.85 0.12 -4.81
C GLN A 35 18.63 -0.26 -3.98
N ILE A 36 18.83 -0.81 -2.79
CA ILE A 36 17.74 -1.12 -1.85
C ILE A 36 17.13 0.19 -1.32
N GLU A 37 17.95 1.19 -0.99
CA GLU A 37 17.46 2.50 -0.55
C GLU A 37 16.64 3.20 -1.66
N PHE A 38 17.01 3.04 -2.93
CA PHE A 38 16.22 3.56 -4.04
C PHE A 38 14.88 2.83 -4.18
N ALA A 39 14.84 1.53 -3.92
CA ALA A 39 13.59 0.78 -3.87
C ALA A 39 12.67 1.26 -2.73
N PHE A 40 13.21 1.52 -1.54
CA PHE A 40 12.44 2.12 -0.44
C PHE A 40 11.92 3.52 -0.80
N LYS A 41 12.71 4.36 -1.44
CA LYS A 41 12.26 5.68 -1.92
C LYS A 41 11.13 5.59 -2.94
N ALA A 42 11.11 4.54 -3.77
CA ALA A 42 9.99 4.31 -4.68
C ALA A 42 8.70 3.96 -3.92
N VAL A 43 8.81 3.19 -2.83
CA VAL A 43 7.68 2.91 -1.92
C VAL A 43 7.20 4.17 -1.21
N GLU A 44 8.10 4.94 -0.60
CA GLU A 44 7.78 6.16 0.16
C GLU A 44 7.07 7.24 -0.67
N ARG A 45 7.28 7.26 -1.98
CA ARG A 45 6.64 8.20 -2.92
C ARG A 45 5.33 7.67 -3.53
N ALA A 46 5.03 6.41 -3.31
CA ALA A 46 3.83 5.78 -3.85
C ALA A 46 2.59 6.12 -3.03
N LEU A 47 1.42 5.97 -3.65
CA LEU A 47 0.16 6.11 -2.95
C LEU A 47 0.09 5.13 -1.77
N PRO A 48 -0.39 5.59 -0.60
CA PRO A 48 -0.38 4.79 0.61
C PRO A 48 -1.34 3.61 0.55
N ALA A 49 -0.99 2.61 1.32
CA ALA A 49 -1.84 1.49 1.66
C ALA A 49 -1.71 1.18 3.15
N ALA A 50 -2.76 0.69 3.76
CA ALA A 50 -2.76 0.30 5.16
C ALA A 50 -3.60 -0.96 5.38
N ALA A 51 -3.31 -1.64 6.47
CA ALA A 51 -4.06 -2.82 6.89
C ALA A 51 -4.13 -2.89 8.42
N VAL A 52 -5.23 -3.45 8.92
CA VAL A 52 -5.50 -3.59 10.36
C VAL A 52 -6.13 -4.95 10.63
N ILE A 53 -5.66 -5.63 11.67
CA ILE A 53 -6.33 -6.80 12.24
C ILE A 53 -7.45 -6.30 13.15
N CYS A 54 -8.65 -6.83 12.92
CA CYS A 54 -9.85 -6.54 13.68
C CYS A 54 -10.20 -7.70 14.61
N ALA A 55 -11.19 -7.51 15.46
CA ALA A 55 -11.69 -8.57 16.33
C ALA A 55 -12.30 -9.74 15.53
N ASP A 56 -12.92 -9.43 14.40
CA ASP A 56 -13.69 -10.33 13.53
C ASP A 56 -13.10 -10.47 12.11
N GLY A 57 -11.84 -10.07 11.89
CA GLY A 57 -11.20 -10.21 10.58
C GLY A 57 -10.00 -9.32 10.34
N VAL A 58 -9.72 -9.03 9.08
CA VAL A 58 -8.65 -8.11 8.64
C VAL A 58 -9.18 -7.18 7.56
N VAL A 59 -8.84 -5.92 7.64
CA VAL A 59 -9.15 -4.92 6.61
C VAL A 59 -7.87 -4.43 5.97
N LEU A 60 -7.85 -4.40 4.65
CA LEU A 60 -6.81 -3.76 3.85
C LEU A 60 -7.43 -2.60 3.08
N ALA A 61 -6.72 -1.51 2.99
CA ALA A 61 -7.13 -0.35 2.20
C ALA A 61 -5.97 0.18 1.36
N LYS A 62 -6.26 0.62 0.16
CA LYS A 62 -5.30 1.20 -0.77
C LYS A 62 -5.85 2.48 -1.36
N CYS A 63 -5.06 3.52 -1.27
CA CYS A 63 -5.32 4.77 -1.97
C CYS A 63 -5.11 4.60 -3.47
N VAL A 64 -6.04 5.10 -4.28
CA VAL A 64 -6.05 5.04 -5.74
C VAL A 64 -6.24 6.45 -6.29
N ARG A 65 -5.70 6.77 -7.45
CA ARG A 65 -5.97 8.06 -8.10
C ARG A 65 -7.40 8.10 -8.60
N ARG A 66 -8.08 9.23 -8.38
CA ARG A 66 -9.39 9.48 -8.97
C ARG A 66 -9.24 9.48 -10.50
N GLY A 67 -10.12 8.76 -11.20
CA GLY A 67 -10.03 8.56 -12.65
C GLY A 67 -9.44 7.21 -13.09
N ASP A 68 -8.66 6.55 -12.25
CA ASP A 68 -8.21 5.16 -12.49
C ASP A 68 -9.31 4.15 -12.12
N GLU A 69 -10.39 4.61 -11.49
CA GLU A 69 -11.50 3.82 -10.94
C GLU A 69 -12.40 3.22 -12.02
N GLY A 70 -12.49 3.88 -13.17
CA GLY A 70 -13.50 3.60 -14.21
C GLY A 70 -12.97 2.90 -15.45
N LEU A 71 -11.68 2.68 -15.60
CA LEU A 71 -11.10 2.11 -16.82
C LEU A 71 -11.07 0.57 -16.80
N GLY A 72 -12.16 -0.04 -16.35
CA GLY A 72 -12.58 -1.30 -16.94
C GLY A 72 -11.97 -2.59 -16.41
N CYS A 73 -11.54 -2.69 -15.15
CA CYS A 73 -11.31 -4.00 -14.52
C CYS A 73 -12.26 -4.21 -13.34
N ALA A 74 -13.07 -5.23 -13.42
CA ALA A 74 -13.96 -5.65 -12.33
C ALA A 74 -13.16 -6.12 -11.09
N GLU A 75 -11.88 -6.41 -11.26
CA GLU A 75 -10.93 -6.70 -10.17
C GLU A 75 -10.02 -5.49 -10.00
N SER A 76 -10.08 -4.85 -8.85
CA SER A 76 -9.18 -3.74 -8.52
C SER A 76 -7.72 -4.23 -8.57
N PRO A 77 -6.86 -3.68 -9.45
CA PRO A 77 -5.46 -4.08 -9.51
C PRO A 77 -4.67 -3.69 -8.26
N HIS A 78 -5.31 -3.04 -7.31
CA HIS A 78 -4.71 -2.43 -6.13
C HIS A 78 -4.82 -3.30 -4.87
N VAL A 79 -5.83 -4.15 -4.82
CA VAL A 79 -6.00 -5.20 -3.80
C VAL A 79 -6.30 -6.49 -4.52
N CYS A 80 -5.49 -7.51 -4.31
CA CYS A 80 -5.56 -8.77 -5.03
C CYS A 80 -5.77 -9.95 -4.09
N ARG A 81 -6.64 -10.86 -4.49
CA ARG A 81 -6.71 -12.19 -3.89
C ARG A 81 -5.53 -13.02 -4.37
N VAL A 82 -4.71 -13.50 -3.45
CA VAL A 82 -3.58 -14.38 -3.73
C VAL A 82 -4.01 -15.83 -3.70
N THR A 83 -4.71 -16.22 -2.63
CA THR A 83 -5.34 -17.54 -2.45
C THR A 83 -6.77 -17.36 -1.95
N GLU A 84 -7.47 -18.44 -1.67
CA GLU A 84 -8.81 -18.36 -1.06
C GLU A 84 -8.79 -17.70 0.31
N SER A 85 -7.68 -17.83 1.05
CA SER A 85 -7.52 -17.34 2.42
C SER A 85 -6.53 -16.17 2.58
N VAL A 86 -5.91 -15.70 1.48
CA VAL A 86 -4.89 -14.64 1.54
C VAL A 86 -5.18 -13.54 0.53
N VAL A 87 -5.16 -12.32 1.00
CA VAL A 87 -5.24 -11.09 0.20
C VAL A 87 -3.96 -10.28 0.33
N ALA A 88 -3.66 -9.50 -0.69
CA ALA A 88 -2.49 -8.64 -0.74
C ALA A 88 -2.85 -7.22 -1.20
N THR A 89 -2.17 -6.24 -0.62
CA THR A 89 -2.09 -4.87 -1.12
C THR A 89 -0.65 -4.39 -1.04
N TYR A 90 -0.35 -3.20 -1.57
CA TYR A 90 1.03 -2.74 -1.71
C TYR A 90 1.15 -1.22 -1.70
N ALA A 91 2.38 -0.74 -1.51
CA ALA A 91 2.81 0.57 -1.96
C ALA A 91 4.08 0.44 -2.80
N GLY A 92 4.18 1.17 -3.90
CA GLY A 92 5.29 1.09 -4.83
C GLY A 92 4.84 1.01 -6.28
N LEU A 93 5.62 0.30 -7.10
CA LEU A 93 5.38 0.14 -8.53
C LEU A 93 4.28 -0.91 -8.81
N PRO A 94 3.19 -0.56 -9.50
CA PRO A 94 2.09 -1.50 -9.78
C PRO A 94 2.52 -2.73 -10.58
N ALA A 95 3.44 -2.55 -11.54
CA ALA A 95 3.95 -3.65 -12.36
C ALA A 95 4.70 -4.70 -11.53
N ASP A 96 5.48 -4.24 -10.55
CA ASP A 96 6.22 -5.09 -9.63
C ASP A 96 5.26 -5.87 -8.72
N PHE A 97 4.24 -5.20 -8.19
CA PHE A 97 3.21 -5.85 -7.38
C PHE A 97 2.51 -7.00 -8.13
N ARG A 98 2.12 -6.76 -9.38
CA ARG A 98 1.48 -7.81 -10.21
C ARG A 98 2.40 -9.04 -10.38
N ALA A 99 3.70 -8.81 -10.60
CA ALA A 99 4.66 -9.90 -10.68
C ALA A 99 4.78 -10.65 -9.36
N LEU A 100 4.80 -9.93 -8.23
CA LEU A 100 4.88 -10.54 -6.89
C LEU A 100 3.60 -11.32 -6.52
N VAL A 101 2.41 -10.81 -6.88
CA VAL A 101 1.15 -11.56 -6.69
C VAL A 101 1.19 -12.88 -7.45
N LYS A 102 1.60 -12.85 -8.72
CA LYS A 102 1.75 -14.07 -9.52
C LYS A 102 2.74 -15.05 -8.88
N GLN A 103 3.87 -14.54 -8.40
CA GLN A 103 4.87 -15.36 -7.70
C GLN A 103 4.29 -15.99 -6.42
N CYS A 104 3.53 -15.23 -5.62
CA CYS A 104 2.85 -15.74 -4.44
C CYS A 104 1.84 -16.86 -4.80
N GLN A 105 1.06 -16.68 -5.87
CA GLN A 105 0.13 -17.70 -6.35
C GLN A 105 0.86 -18.98 -6.76
N ASP A 106 1.97 -18.86 -7.49
CA ASP A 106 2.78 -20.00 -7.91
C ASP A 106 3.41 -20.73 -6.71
N MET A 107 3.89 -20.00 -5.70
CA MET A 107 4.39 -20.56 -4.43
C MET A 107 3.29 -21.30 -3.68
N ALA A 108 2.10 -20.71 -3.54
CA ALA A 108 0.98 -21.34 -2.86
C ALA A 108 0.52 -22.64 -3.57
N VAL A 109 0.45 -22.64 -4.90
CA VAL A 109 0.12 -23.83 -5.69
C VAL A 109 1.19 -24.91 -5.55
N ALA A 110 2.47 -24.55 -5.58
CA ALA A 110 3.58 -25.48 -5.40
C ALA A 110 3.53 -26.12 -4.00
N HIS A 111 3.28 -25.30 -2.97
CA HIS A 111 3.12 -25.78 -1.59
C HIS A 111 1.95 -26.78 -1.48
N ALA A 112 0.78 -26.42 -1.99
CA ALA A 112 -0.40 -27.28 -1.93
C ALA A 112 -0.18 -28.63 -2.66
N ARG A 113 0.55 -28.62 -3.76
CA ARG A 113 0.93 -29.87 -4.49
C ARG A 113 1.89 -30.75 -3.70
N THR A 114 2.79 -30.14 -2.94
CA THR A 114 3.83 -30.88 -2.18
C THR A 114 3.29 -31.39 -0.87
N TRP A 115 2.50 -30.59 -0.16
CA TRP A 115 2.08 -30.86 1.21
C TRP A 115 0.63 -31.32 1.32
N GLY A 116 -0.17 -31.17 0.25
CA GLY A 116 -1.60 -31.51 0.24
C GLY A 116 -2.47 -30.56 1.09
N ALA A 117 -1.93 -29.42 1.51
CA ALA A 117 -2.60 -28.42 2.34
C ALA A 117 -2.38 -27.00 1.79
N ALA A 118 -3.30 -26.10 2.10
CA ALA A 118 -3.15 -24.69 1.76
C ALA A 118 -1.93 -24.08 2.46
N MET A 119 -1.27 -23.13 1.81
CA MET A 119 -0.15 -22.41 2.40
C MET A 119 -0.66 -21.28 3.31
N GLY A 120 -0.31 -21.32 4.59
CA GLY A 120 -0.64 -20.25 5.53
C GLY A 120 0.01 -18.92 5.18
N VAL A 121 -0.58 -17.82 5.61
CA VAL A 121 -0.11 -16.47 5.26
C VAL A 121 1.30 -16.19 5.77
N GLY A 122 1.68 -16.71 6.93
CA GLY A 122 3.03 -16.55 7.48
C GLY A 122 4.10 -17.24 6.64
N ALA A 123 3.83 -18.49 6.21
CA ALA A 123 4.72 -19.23 5.33
C ALA A 123 4.86 -18.55 3.96
N LEU A 124 3.75 -18.05 3.41
CA LEU A 124 3.75 -17.31 2.15
C LEU A 124 4.54 -16.01 2.25
N ALA A 125 4.37 -15.25 3.33
CA ALA A 125 5.10 -14.01 3.58
C ALA A 125 6.61 -14.25 3.71
N ALA A 126 7.02 -15.31 4.40
CA ALA A 126 8.42 -15.71 4.51
C ALA A 126 9.02 -16.13 3.15
N ALA A 127 8.28 -16.91 2.36
CA ALA A 127 8.70 -17.31 1.02
C ALA A 127 8.82 -16.11 0.07
N LEU A 128 7.87 -15.16 0.13
CA LEU A 128 7.95 -13.90 -0.62
C LEU A 128 9.16 -13.07 -0.19
N GLY A 129 9.43 -12.97 1.12
CA GLY A 129 10.60 -12.26 1.66
C GLY A 129 11.91 -12.86 1.14
N ALA A 130 12.03 -14.18 1.11
CA ALA A 130 13.19 -14.86 0.53
C ALA A 130 13.35 -14.55 -0.96
N HIS A 131 12.26 -14.57 -1.73
CA HIS A 131 12.29 -14.21 -3.15
C HIS A 131 12.72 -12.76 -3.40
N LEU A 132 12.22 -11.81 -2.62
CA LEU A 132 12.66 -10.42 -2.70
C LEU A 132 14.14 -10.26 -2.36
N GLN A 133 14.61 -10.96 -1.32
CA GLN A 133 16.00 -10.93 -0.89
C GLN A 133 16.95 -11.49 -1.96
N GLU A 134 16.58 -12.54 -2.67
CA GLU A 134 17.35 -13.05 -3.79
C GLU A 134 17.60 -11.98 -4.86
N HIS A 135 16.59 -11.17 -5.17
CA HIS A 135 16.69 -10.07 -6.13
C HIS A 135 17.62 -8.93 -5.68
N THR A 136 17.95 -8.86 -4.39
CA THR A 136 18.94 -7.91 -3.87
C THR A 136 20.39 -8.37 -4.05
N GLN A 137 20.63 -9.64 -4.40
CA GLN A 137 21.96 -10.23 -4.46
C GLN A 137 22.34 -10.73 -5.86
N LEU A 138 21.37 -11.13 -6.68
CA LEU A 138 21.63 -11.69 -7.99
C LEU A 138 21.99 -10.60 -9.00
N GLY A 139 23.14 -10.74 -9.65
CA GLY A 139 23.57 -9.84 -10.71
C GLY A 139 22.61 -9.89 -11.91
N GLY A 140 22.33 -8.72 -12.50
CA GLY A 140 21.42 -8.59 -13.63
C GLY A 140 19.96 -8.43 -13.30
N LEU A 141 19.57 -8.58 -12.03
CA LEU A 141 18.23 -8.27 -11.52
C LEU A 141 18.24 -6.92 -10.77
N ARG A 142 17.09 -6.30 -10.65
CA ARG A 142 16.91 -5.15 -9.76
C ARG A 142 16.05 -5.54 -8.57
N PRO A 143 16.18 -4.88 -7.41
CA PRO A 143 15.22 -5.00 -6.33
C PRO A 143 13.82 -4.60 -6.79
N PHE A 144 12.79 -5.21 -6.23
CA PHE A 144 11.42 -4.79 -6.43
C PHE A 144 11.16 -3.46 -5.71
N GLY A 145 10.58 -2.50 -6.41
CA GLY A 145 10.22 -1.20 -5.84
C GLY A 145 8.83 -1.21 -5.19
N CYS A 146 8.57 -2.18 -4.32
CA CYS A 146 7.25 -2.43 -3.78
C CYS A 146 7.34 -3.05 -2.37
N SER A 147 6.62 -2.46 -1.40
CA SER A 147 6.32 -3.10 -0.11
C SER A 147 4.93 -3.71 -0.18
N VAL A 148 4.79 -4.94 0.26
CA VAL A 148 3.54 -5.72 0.20
C VAL A 148 2.99 -5.95 1.60
N LEU A 149 1.69 -5.74 1.76
CA LEU A 149 0.93 -6.15 2.93
C LEU A 149 0.14 -7.41 2.55
N LEU A 150 0.43 -8.50 3.24
CA LEU A 150 -0.25 -9.78 3.11
C LEU A 150 -1.14 -10.00 4.33
N ALA A 151 -2.41 -10.17 4.12
CA ALA A 151 -3.35 -10.49 5.19
C ALA A 151 -4.08 -11.79 4.87
N GLY A 152 -4.33 -12.58 5.87
CA GLY A 152 -5.00 -13.86 5.71
C GLY A 152 -5.03 -14.65 6.99
N VAL A 153 -5.22 -15.96 6.84
CA VAL A 153 -5.29 -16.89 7.94
C VAL A 153 -4.06 -17.78 7.93
N ASP A 154 -3.58 -18.06 9.09
CA ASP A 154 -2.54 -19.08 9.30
C ASP A 154 -3.18 -20.44 9.70
N ASP A 155 -2.36 -21.46 9.86
CA ASP A 155 -2.79 -22.82 10.22
C ASP A 155 -3.57 -22.88 11.55
N ASP A 156 -3.39 -21.90 12.42
CA ASP A 156 -4.13 -21.74 13.68
C ASP A 156 -5.54 -21.16 13.53
N GLY A 157 -5.94 -20.80 12.30
CA GLY A 157 -7.24 -20.18 12.01
C GLY A 157 -7.35 -18.71 12.41
N ALA A 158 -6.31 -18.11 12.99
CA ALA A 158 -6.32 -16.71 13.40
C ALA A 158 -5.98 -15.77 12.25
N PRO A 159 -6.62 -14.58 12.17
CA PRO A 159 -6.26 -13.56 11.19
C PRO A 159 -4.87 -13.01 11.49
N LYS A 160 -4.03 -12.91 10.46
CA LYS A 160 -2.68 -12.38 10.56
C LYS A 160 -2.38 -11.42 9.42
N LEU A 161 -1.53 -10.46 9.72
CA LEU A 161 -1.04 -9.45 8.80
C LEU A 161 0.48 -9.50 8.79
N TYR A 162 1.07 -9.56 7.61
CA TYR A 162 2.51 -9.48 7.39
C TYR A 162 2.84 -8.31 6.47
N ARG A 163 3.93 -7.62 6.79
CA ARG A 163 4.56 -6.66 5.91
C ARG A 163 5.85 -7.24 5.37
N VAL A 164 6.02 -7.17 4.06
CA VAL A 164 7.22 -7.61 3.35
C VAL A 164 7.78 -6.42 2.58
N ASP A 165 9.01 -6.03 2.88
CA ASP A 165 9.68 -4.86 2.33
C ASP A 165 10.61 -5.23 1.15
N PRO A 166 11.04 -4.25 0.33
CA PRO A 166 11.93 -4.47 -0.81
C PRO A 166 13.25 -5.17 -0.49
N SER A 167 13.71 -5.10 0.74
CA SER A 167 14.92 -5.80 1.21
C SER A 167 14.71 -7.30 1.43
N GLY A 168 13.46 -7.78 1.38
CA GLY A 168 13.07 -9.11 1.79
C GLY A 168 12.78 -9.25 3.29
N TRP A 169 12.87 -8.15 4.06
CA TRP A 169 12.46 -8.18 5.45
C TRP A 169 10.97 -8.43 5.58
N CYS A 170 10.62 -9.38 6.43
CA CYS A 170 9.25 -9.82 6.65
C CYS A 170 8.97 -9.87 8.15
N ALA A 171 7.87 -9.28 8.59
CA ALA A 171 7.44 -9.32 9.98
C ALA A 171 5.91 -9.32 10.12
N PRO A 172 5.37 -9.95 11.19
CA PRO A 172 3.97 -9.84 11.55
C PRO A 172 3.66 -8.48 12.18
N TRP A 173 2.44 -7.99 11.93
CA TRP A 173 1.93 -6.72 12.44
C TRP A 173 0.48 -6.87 12.87
N THR A 174 0.04 -6.08 13.86
CA THR A 174 -1.39 -5.90 14.17
C THR A 174 -2.03 -4.86 13.28
N ALA A 175 -1.24 -3.86 12.90
CA ALA A 175 -1.61 -2.86 11.91
C ALA A 175 -0.36 -2.37 11.21
N ALA A 176 -0.44 -2.06 9.94
CA ALA A 176 0.68 -1.56 9.17
C ALA A 176 0.21 -0.56 8.10
N ALA A 177 1.01 0.46 7.88
CA ALA A 177 0.86 1.39 6.76
C ALA A 177 2.15 1.41 5.94
N VAL A 178 2.03 1.58 4.63
CA VAL A 178 3.14 1.67 3.67
C VAL A 178 2.85 2.74 2.63
N GLY A 179 3.88 3.36 2.08
CA GLY A 179 3.74 4.42 1.09
C GLY A 179 3.91 5.82 1.66
N ALA A 180 3.47 6.84 0.92
CA ALA A 180 3.58 8.23 1.33
C ALA A 180 2.76 8.51 2.60
N GLY A 181 3.37 9.15 3.60
CA GLY A 181 2.70 9.46 4.86
C GLY A 181 2.42 8.24 5.76
N ALA A 182 3.05 7.10 5.49
CA ALA A 182 2.84 5.86 6.26
C ALA A 182 3.17 6.01 7.77
N GLY A 183 4.12 6.88 8.13
CA GLY A 183 4.45 7.19 9.53
C GLY A 183 3.25 7.79 10.26
N ASP A 184 2.72 8.88 9.73
CA ASP A 184 1.57 9.61 10.32
C ASP A 184 0.31 8.74 10.36
N ALA A 185 0.06 7.97 9.27
CA ALA A 185 -1.05 7.03 9.22
C ALA A 185 -0.90 5.93 10.27
N GLY A 186 0.31 5.38 10.41
CA GLY A 186 0.62 4.37 11.41
C GLY A 186 0.40 4.85 12.84
N GLU A 187 0.82 6.07 13.18
CA GLU A 187 0.60 6.68 14.51
C GLU A 187 -0.90 6.86 14.81
N LYS A 188 -1.67 7.35 13.82
CA LYS A 188 -3.11 7.51 13.97
C LYS A 188 -3.83 6.18 14.15
N ILE A 189 -3.45 5.14 13.39
CA ILE A 189 -3.98 3.80 13.54
C ILE A 189 -3.63 3.26 14.94
N ALA A 190 -2.37 3.38 15.36
CA ALA A 190 -1.92 2.91 16.68
C ALA A 190 -2.69 3.59 17.82
N ALA A 191 -2.96 4.90 17.72
CA ALA A 191 -3.74 5.63 18.71
C ALA A 191 -5.19 5.10 18.81
N ARG A 192 -5.80 4.73 17.69
CA ARG A 192 -7.17 4.16 17.69
C ARG A 192 -7.20 2.72 18.19
N LEU A 193 -6.14 1.94 17.95
CA LEU A 193 -6.02 0.56 18.46
C LEU A 193 -5.72 0.50 19.97
N ALA A 194 -5.29 1.60 20.59
CA ALA A 194 -5.04 1.66 22.03
C ALA A 194 -6.33 1.40 22.85
N ASP A 195 -7.49 1.72 22.30
CA ASP A 195 -8.80 1.50 22.92
C ASP A 195 -9.34 0.07 22.71
N GLY A 196 -8.62 -0.78 21.99
CA GLY A 196 -8.98 -2.15 21.64
C GLY A 196 -9.03 -2.40 20.13
N ALA A 197 -9.15 -3.67 19.73
CA ALA A 197 -9.31 -4.03 18.32
C ALA A 197 -10.70 -3.59 17.83
N PRO A 198 -10.79 -2.78 16.77
CA PRO A 198 -12.07 -2.38 16.20
C PRO A 198 -12.76 -3.58 15.54
N ASP A 199 -14.04 -3.46 15.25
CA ASP A 199 -14.71 -4.35 14.31
C ASP A 199 -14.29 -4.00 12.86
N VAL A 200 -14.60 -4.88 11.92
CA VAL A 200 -14.21 -4.73 10.51
C VAL A 200 -14.83 -3.47 9.90
N ASP A 201 -16.05 -3.11 10.21
CA ASP A 201 -16.73 -1.98 9.59
C ASP A 201 -16.16 -0.64 10.12
N ALA A 202 -15.88 -0.56 11.43
CA ALA A 202 -15.19 0.60 12.02
C ALA A 202 -13.75 0.74 11.51
N ALA A 203 -13.02 -0.37 11.35
CA ALA A 203 -11.68 -0.36 10.77
C ALA A 203 -11.69 0.07 9.31
N ALA A 204 -12.65 -0.39 8.52
CA ALA A 204 -12.78 0.04 7.12
C ALA A 204 -13.06 1.55 7.02
N ALA A 205 -13.99 2.07 7.83
CA ALA A 205 -14.28 3.51 7.89
C ALA A 205 -13.04 4.32 8.31
N LEU A 206 -12.32 3.87 9.33
CA LEU A 206 -11.07 4.51 9.77
C LEU A 206 -10.01 4.54 8.67
N LEU A 207 -9.78 3.43 7.97
CA LEU A 207 -8.78 3.38 6.90
C LEU A 207 -9.18 4.25 5.72
N VAL A 208 -10.46 4.32 5.38
CA VAL A 208 -10.97 5.24 4.35
C VAL A 208 -10.70 6.68 4.76
N GLU A 209 -11.09 7.09 5.98
CA GLU A 209 -10.84 8.45 6.49
C GLU A 209 -9.36 8.83 6.46
N LEU A 210 -8.46 7.91 6.86
CA LEU A 210 -7.02 8.16 6.93
C LEU A 210 -6.33 8.22 5.55
N LEU A 211 -6.84 7.48 4.59
CA LEU A 211 -6.26 7.38 3.25
C LEU A 211 -6.94 8.29 2.22
N ASP A 212 -8.09 8.85 2.56
CA ASP A 212 -8.85 9.74 1.68
C ASP A 212 -8.12 11.07 1.47
N GLY A 213 -8.35 11.67 0.30
CA GLY A 213 -7.78 12.97 -0.08
C GLY A 213 -8.50 13.52 -1.31
N ALA A 214 -8.37 14.82 -1.59
CA ALA A 214 -9.14 15.54 -2.62
C ALA A 214 -9.18 14.86 -4.02
N ASP A 215 -8.07 14.24 -4.43
CA ASP A 215 -7.94 13.56 -5.74
C ASP A 215 -7.76 12.05 -5.61
N ARG A 216 -8.27 11.45 -4.55
CA ARG A 216 -8.02 10.05 -4.23
C ARG A 216 -9.32 9.32 -3.93
N ALA A 217 -9.35 8.05 -4.28
CA ALA A 217 -10.35 7.09 -3.86
C ALA A 217 -9.68 5.97 -3.07
N VAL A 218 -10.44 5.22 -2.29
CA VAL A 218 -9.90 4.14 -1.46
C VAL A 218 -10.53 2.83 -1.88
N ALA A 219 -9.71 1.88 -2.32
CA ALA A 219 -10.10 0.50 -2.52
C ALA A 219 -9.92 -0.26 -1.21
N THR A 220 -10.93 -0.95 -0.75
CA THR A 220 -10.90 -1.75 0.48
C THR A 220 -11.08 -3.22 0.19
N ALA A 221 -10.43 -4.07 0.97
CA ALA A 221 -10.71 -5.49 1.04
C ALA A 221 -10.94 -5.88 2.50
N VAL A 222 -11.98 -6.63 2.70
CA VAL A 222 -12.37 -7.16 4.00
C VAL A 222 -12.22 -8.67 3.94
N ALA A 223 -11.50 -9.25 4.88
CA ALA A 223 -11.42 -10.68 5.07
C ALA A 223 -12.01 -11.03 6.43
N ARG A 224 -13.10 -11.75 6.46
CA ARG A 224 -13.74 -12.26 7.68
C ARG A 224 -13.53 -13.75 7.81
N PRO A 225 -13.27 -14.27 9.03
CA PRO A 225 -13.33 -15.70 9.27
C PRO A 225 -14.80 -16.15 9.09
N PRO A 226 -15.03 -17.26 8.44
CA PRO A 226 -16.38 -17.75 8.18
C PRO A 226 -17.00 -18.37 9.43
N GLU A 227 -18.32 -18.28 9.51
CA GLU A 227 -19.10 -19.17 10.35
C GLU A 227 -19.02 -20.65 9.84
N ASP A 228 -18.74 -20.82 8.54
CA ASP A 228 -18.76 -22.10 7.80
C ASP A 228 -17.44 -22.46 7.06
N ALA A 229 -16.27 -22.27 7.66
CA ALA A 229 -14.96 -22.71 7.16
C ALA A 229 -14.44 -22.11 5.84
N SER A 230 -15.09 -21.15 5.19
CA SER A 230 -14.58 -20.44 4.01
C SER A 230 -14.45 -18.93 4.27
N TRP A 231 -13.23 -18.39 4.18
CA TRP A 231 -12.98 -16.94 4.35
C TRP A 231 -13.70 -16.15 3.26
N GLU A 232 -14.62 -15.30 3.66
CA GLU A 232 -15.23 -14.35 2.74
C GLU A 232 -14.28 -13.18 2.53
N ILE A 233 -13.71 -13.10 1.34
CA ILE A 233 -12.90 -11.95 0.91
C ILE A 233 -13.77 -11.09 0.02
N ARG A 234 -14.21 -9.95 0.56
CA ARG A 234 -14.89 -8.92 -0.20
C ARG A 234 -13.87 -7.86 -0.60
N VAL A 235 -13.72 -7.63 -1.90
CA VAL A 235 -12.93 -6.53 -2.45
C VAL A 235 -13.91 -5.49 -2.97
N ASP A 236 -14.02 -4.37 -2.28
CA ASP A 236 -14.83 -3.26 -2.74
C ASP A 236 -14.03 -2.41 -3.73
N ALA A 237 -14.67 -2.07 -4.84
CA ALA A 237 -14.11 -1.12 -5.78
C ALA A 237 -13.92 0.24 -5.08
N ALA A 238 -12.88 0.98 -5.49
CA ALA A 238 -12.65 2.31 -4.99
C ALA A 238 -13.91 3.16 -5.15
N ARG A 239 -14.45 3.68 -4.05
CA ARG A 239 -15.59 4.59 -4.05
C ARG A 239 -15.08 6.01 -4.11
N PRO A 240 -15.49 6.82 -5.10
CA PRO A 240 -15.25 8.25 -5.05
C PRO A 240 -15.99 8.83 -3.84
N ARG A 241 -15.35 9.75 -3.13
CA ARG A 241 -16.05 10.56 -2.13
C ARG A 241 -17.21 11.27 -2.84
N PRO A 242 -18.42 11.26 -2.27
CA PRO A 242 -19.48 12.10 -2.80
C PRO A 242 -18.96 13.54 -2.82
N PRO A 243 -19.24 14.33 -3.88
CA PRO A 243 -18.86 15.73 -3.91
C PRO A 243 -19.41 16.39 -2.63
N ASP A 244 -18.56 17.14 -1.95
CA ASP A 244 -19.01 17.92 -0.80
C ASP A 244 -20.15 18.82 -1.28
N GLU A 245 -21.26 18.85 -0.54
CA GLU A 245 -22.44 19.65 -0.93
C GLU A 245 -22.08 21.14 -1.16
N GLU A 246 -21.04 21.64 -0.48
CA GLU A 246 -20.50 22.99 -0.70
C GLU A 246 -19.81 23.14 -2.07
N ALA A 247 -19.02 22.15 -2.54
CA ALA A 247 -18.36 22.22 -3.85
C ALA A 247 -19.35 22.08 -5.01
N ALA A 248 -20.40 21.31 -4.83
CA ALA A 248 -21.49 21.19 -5.82
C ALA A 248 -22.32 22.49 -5.91
N ALA A 249 -22.50 23.18 -4.78
CA ALA A 249 -23.20 24.46 -4.75
C ALA A 249 -22.38 25.59 -5.39
N ASP A 250 -21.06 25.56 -5.25
CA ASP A 250 -20.15 26.54 -5.87
C ASP A 250 -20.06 26.32 -7.41
N GLU A 251 -19.99 25.06 -7.89
CA GLU A 251 -20.05 24.75 -9.33
C GLU A 251 -21.41 25.12 -9.98
N GLU A 252 -22.53 24.87 -9.27
CA GLU A 252 -23.84 25.31 -9.74
C GLU A 252 -23.99 26.84 -9.74
N ALA A 253 -23.38 27.53 -8.78
CA ALA A 253 -23.39 28.98 -8.72
C ALA A 253 -22.55 29.63 -9.84
N GLU A 254 -21.33 29.10 -10.10
CA GLU A 254 -20.50 29.54 -11.23
C GLU A 254 -21.16 29.28 -12.60
N ALA A 255 -21.78 28.13 -12.78
CA ALA A 255 -22.50 27.80 -13.99
C ALA A 255 -23.76 28.67 -14.20
N ALA A 256 -24.39 29.13 -13.11
CA ALA A 256 -25.52 30.05 -13.17
C ALA A 256 -25.09 31.48 -13.54
N GLU A 257 -23.96 31.96 -13.04
CA GLU A 257 -23.38 33.30 -13.39
C GLU A 257 -22.93 33.33 -14.87
N GLU A 258 -22.28 32.26 -15.40
CA GLU A 258 -21.90 32.20 -16.83
C GLU A 258 -23.12 32.22 -17.76
N THR A 259 -24.23 31.61 -17.36
CA THR A 259 -25.48 31.64 -18.16
C THR A 259 -26.18 32.99 -18.12
N GLU A 260 -26.10 33.75 -17.04
CA GLU A 260 -26.65 35.12 -16.97
C GLU A 260 -25.81 36.16 -17.76
N GLU A 261 -24.48 36.03 -17.78
CA GLU A 261 -23.61 36.85 -18.62
C GLU A 261 -23.84 36.63 -20.12
N ASP A 262 -23.97 35.37 -20.55
CA ASP A 262 -24.27 35.05 -21.96
C ASP A 262 -25.66 35.54 -22.41
N LEU A 263 -26.65 35.55 -21.54
CA LEU A 263 -27.98 36.10 -21.83
C LEU A 263 -28.00 37.64 -21.89
N SER A 264 -27.09 38.33 -21.20
CA SER A 264 -26.98 39.75 -21.25
C SER A 264 -26.30 40.29 -22.52
N LEU A 265 -25.50 39.46 -23.19
CA LEU A 265 -24.83 39.78 -24.47
C LEU A 265 -25.74 39.65 -25.72
N ILE A 266 -26.89 39.03 -25.58
CA ILE A 266 -27.86 38.80 -26.72
C ILE A 266 -28.89 39.93 -26.82
N HIS A 267 -28.92 40.88 -25.90
CA HIS A 267 -29.87 41.98 -25.87
C HIS A 267 -29.29 43.37 -26.23
N ILE A 268 -28.36 43.46 -27.23
CA ILE A 268 -27.96 44.72 -27.87
C ILE A 268 -28.24 44.62 -29.38
#